data_9e9970ea3272aa5bbd2060e3a6e92cda
#
_entry.id   9e9970ea3272aa5bbd2060e3a6e92cda
#
_cell.length_a   1.000
_cell.length_b   1.000
_cell.length_c   1.000
_cell.angle_alpha   90.00
_cell.angle_beta   90.00
_cell.angle_gamma   90.00
#
_symmetry.space_group_name_H-M   'P 1'
#
loop_
_entity.id
_entity.type
_entity.pdbx_description
1 polymer ?
#
loop_
_entity_poly.entity_id
_entity_poly.type
_entity_poly.pdbx_seq_one_letter_code
_entity_poly.pdbx_strand_id
1 'polypeptide(L)'
;VVNFNGRKILNNCRTTAIPFADNGDVANWPWINAFITPFFAKDTSGNETLPYFLAWFQRLYKAVLEYRLDQGQLMILLGPAGHGKTLLTNKIVGAAVGGFSDASDYLSGKTSFNRDLCGSAAWVVDDQTAASTYADQRKFVELTKRCVANPRLEYHAKYADAIPLPWSGRVMMSLNLDANSLAALPSLDSSNRDKIIALRINSGHKVKFGSNEFVENTINAEMPYFLKWLYDWQPPIEIKDASRFGVKTYIDSFIEAAAYDNSSRSAIAEMVEFFAKKVRETVALTKWRGTLTEFTVVLQECNGGRAVGNSGNLEFVRRGMTVLEEVSQHNKSIRPVRSKGQGGGKIWEIDLSEAYDIDQGGDF
;
A
#
# COMPACT_ATOMS: atom_id res chain seq x y z
N VAL A 1 -9.20 33.15 8.87
CA VAL A 1 -10.64 32.85 8.88
C VAL A 1 -11.10 32.74 7.44
N VAL A 2 -11.51 31.56 7.02
CA VAL A 2 -12.02 31.28 5.66
C VAL A 2 -13.57 31.34 5.73
N ASN A 3 -14.19 32.02 4.80
CA ASN A 3 -15.64 32.00 4.68
C ASN A 3 -16.05 30.87 3.75
N PHE A 4 -16.61 29.80 4.31
CA PHE A 4 -17.05 28.63 3.54
C PHE A 4 -18.56 28.44 3.73
N ASN A 5 -19.32 28.53 2.65
CA ASN A 5 -20.79 28.44 2.67
C ASN A 5 -21.47 29.35 3.70
N GLY A 6 -21.05 30.62 3.81
CA GLY A 6 -21.62 31.60 4.75
C GLY A 6 -21.20 31.39 6.22
N ARG A 7 -20.37 30.42 6.53
CA ARG A 7 -19.83 30.22 7.89
C ARG A 7 -18.38 30.68 7.96
N LYS A 8 -18.04 31.41 9.00
CA LYS A 8 -16.66 31.77 9.32
C LYS A 8 -15.97 30.57 9.94
N ILE A 9 -15.06 29.95 9.20
CA ILE A 9 -14.23 28.84 9.68
C ILE A 9 -12.86 29.39 10.08
N LEU A 10 -12.48 29.17 11.33
CA LEU A 10 -11.12 29.41 11.77
C LEU A 10 -10.27 28.24 11.25
N ASN A 11 -9.47 28.47 10.21
CA ASN A 11 -8.52 27.48 9.75
C ASN A 11 -7.36 27.41 10.75
N ASN A 12 -7.39 26.44 11.67
CA ASN A 12 -6.27 26.09 12.53
C ASN A 12 -5.25 25.17 11.84
N CYS A 13 -5.40 24.94 10.53
CA CYS A 13 -4.46 24.15 9.76
C CYS A 13 -3.13 24.93 9.69
N ARG A 14 -2.13 24.48 10.44
CA ARG A 14 -0.77 25.03 10.46
C ARG A 14 0.13 24.35 9.43
N THR A 15 -0.39 23.72 8.41
CA THR A 15 0.42 23.15 7.34
C THR A 15 1.06 24.29 6.56
N THR A 16 2.23 24.69 7.02
CA THR A 16 3.07 25.67 6.33
C THR A 16 4.24 24.90 5.77
N ALA A 17 4.25 24.67 4.45
CA ALA A 17 5.42 24.07 3.80
C ALA A 17 6.67 24.92 4.09
N ILE A 18 7.80 24.28 4.29
CA ILE A 18 9.08 24.98 4.37
C ILE A 18 9.30 25.68 3.01
N PRO A 19 9.54 27.00 2.99
CA PRO A 19 9.86 27.68 1.75
C PRO A 19 11.20 27.20 1.20
N PHE A 20 11.32 27.08 -0.11
CA PHE A 20 12.58 26.70 -0.73
C PHE A 20 13.55 27.91 -0.82
N ALA A 21 14.86 27.62 -0.90
CA ALA A 21 15.93 28.61 -1.08
C ALA A 21 15.97 29.15 -2.52
N ASP A 22 16.81 30.13 -2.77
CA ASP A 22 16.99 30.75 -4.10
C ASP A 22 17.60 29.80 -5.12
N ASN A 23 18.40 28.82 -4.67
CA ASN A 23 19.02 27.81 -5.53
C ASN A 23 18.87 26.40 -4.94
N GLY A 24 18.98 25.39 -5.81
CA GLY A 24 18.92 23.96 -5.46
C GLY A 24 20.23 23.22 -5.73
N ASP A 25 21.38 23.93 -5.60
CA ASP A 25 22.68 23.28 -5.82
C ASP A 25 22.89 22.15 -4.80
N VAL A 26 23.24 20.97 -5.29
CA VAL A 26 23.48 19.75 -4.49
C VAL A 26 24.59 19.98 -3.45
N ALA A 27 25.52 20.87 -3.70
CA ALA A 27 26.55 21.23 -2.75
C ALA A 27 26.00 21.84 -1.44
N ASN A 28 24.77 22.36 -1.44
CA ASN A 28 24.12 22.96 -0.28
C ASN A 28 23.25 21.99 0.52
N TRP A 29 23.08 20.73 0.07
CA TRP A 29 22.33 19.69 0.79
C TRP A 29 23.03 18.31 0.69
N PRO A 30 24.34 18.26 1.02
CA PRO A 30 25.17 17.07 0.83
C PRO A 30 24.73 15.90 1.71
N TRP A 31 24.28 16.16 2.93
CA TRP A 31 23.84 15.10 3.86
C TRP A 31 22.53 14.48 3.39
N ILE A 32 21.53 15.30 3.02
CA ILE A 32 20.24 14.80 2.48
C ILE A 32 20.50 14.01 1.19
N ASN A 33 21.38 14.49 0.31
CA ASN A 33 21.76 13.79 -0.92
C ASN A 33 22.40 12.42 -0.62
N ALA A 34 23.37 12.40 0.29
CA ALA A 34 24.05 11.16 0.69
C ALA A 34 23.10 10.17 1.37
N PHE A 35 22.07 10.66 2.05
CA PHE A 35 21.05 9.85 2.66
C PHE A 35 20.06 9.28 1.63
N ILE A 36 19.48 10.12 0.76
CA ILE A 36 18.32 9.76 -0.06
C ILE A 36 18.71 9.00 -1.33
N THR A 37 19.88 9.30 -1.92
CA THR A 37 20.31 8.71 -3.20
C THR A 37 20.46 7.18 -3.11
N PRO A 38 21.16 6.60 -2.12
CA PRO A 38 21.29 5.16 -1.99
C PRO A 38 20.18 4.51 -1.16
N PHE A 39 19.17 5.26 -0.75
CA PHE A 39 18.17 4.81 0.23
C PHE A 39 17.26 3.70 -0.29
N PHE A 40 16.88 3.77 -1.56
CA PHE A 40 15.96 2.80 -2.16
C PHE A 40 16.70 1.66 -2.87
N ALA A 41 16.15 0.46 -2.79
CA ALA A 41 16.64 -0.66 -3.55
C ALA A 41 16.31 -0.49 -5.04
N LYS A 42 17.19 -1.01 -5.90
CA LYS A 42 16.90 -1.13 -7.33
C LYS A 42 15.83 -2.18 -7.58
N ASP A 43 15.14 -2.06 -8.72
CA ASP A 43 14.21 -3.08 -9.17
C ASP A 43 14.96 -4.37 -9.63
N THR A 44 14.21 -5.40 -9.99
CA THR A 44 14.77 -6.68 -10.49
C THR A 44 15.54 -6.55 -11.79
N SER A 45 15.34 -5.46 -12.53
CA SER A 45 16.07 -5.13 -13.77
C SER A 45 17.27 -4.21 -13.54
N GLY A 46 17.54 -3.83 -12.28
CA GLY A 46 18.63 -2.93 -11.91
C GLY A 46 18.30 -1.45 -12.04
N ASN A 47 17.04 -1.07 -12.32
CA ASN A 47 16.65 0.35 -12.43
C ASN A 47 16.48 0.99 -11.06
N GLU A 48 16.79 2.30 -11.00
CA GLU A 48 16.61 3.09 -9.79
C GLU A 48 15.11 3.33 -9.49
N THR A 49 14.70 3.11 -8.24
CA THR A 49 13.32 3.34 -7.80
C THR A 49 13.12 4.68 -7.09
N LEU A 50 14.21 5.35 -6.70
CA LEU A 50 14.19 6.71 -6.13
C LEU A 50 13.34 7.72 -6.94
N PRO A 51 13.33 7.74 -8.30
CA PRO A 51 12.52 8.68 -9.06
C PRO A 51 11.01 8.61 -8.77
N TYR A 52 10.46 7.45 -8.44
CA TYR A 52 9.05 7.32 -8.04
C TYR A 52 8.76 8.06 -6.74
N PHE A 53 9.65 7.92 -5.75
CA PHE A 53 9.54 8.65 -4.49
C PHE A 53 9.67 10.17 -4.72
N LEU A 54 10.67 10.62 -5.48
CA LEU A 54 10.89 12.04 -5.74
C LEU A 54 9.70 12.68 -6.47
N ALA A 55 9.12 12.00 -7.47
CA ALA A 55 7.95 12.50 -8.19
C ALA A 55 6.71 12.61 -7.28
N TRP A 56 6.48 11.59 -6.44
CA TRP A 56 5.41 11.59 -5.45
C TRP A 56 5.61 12.70 -4.41
N PHE A 57 6.82 12.87 -3.88
CA PHE A 57 7.15 13.89 -2.89
C PHE A 57 7.08 15.30 -3.47
N GLN A 58 7.60 15.52 -4.68
CA GLN A 58 7.48 16.79 -5.38
C GLN A 58 6.02 17.25 -5.51
N ARG A 59 5.12 16.33 -5.87
CA ARG A 59 3.69 16.63 -5.99
C ARG A 59 3.06 17.01 -4.65
N LEU A 60 3.37 16.26 -3.58
CA LEU A 60 2.92 16.62 -2.24
C LEU A 60 3.41 18.01 -1.85
N TYR A 61 4.71 18.26 -2.00
CA TYR A 61 5.30 19.54 -1.62
C TYR A 61 4.70 20.72 -2.42
N LYS A 62 4.57 20.57 -3.74
CA LYS A 62 3.92 21.58 -4.60
C LYS A 62 2.45 21.80 -4.22
N ALA A 63 1.71 20.72 -3.91
CA ALA A 63 0.31 20.84 -3.52
C ALA A 63 0.15 21.65 -2.24
N VAL A 64 1.01 21.43 -1.23
CA VAL A 64 0.95 22.19 0.03
C VAL A 64 1.44 23.61 -0.14
N LEU A 65 2.56 23.81 -0.83
CA LEU A 65 3.16 25.11 -1.06
C LEU A 65 2.25 26.06 -1.86
N GLU A 66 1.58 25.54 -2.88
CA GLU A 66 0.74 26.29 -3.81
C GLU A 66 -0.77 26.23 -3.43
N TYR A 67 -1.09 25.60 -2.30
CA TYR A 67 -2.49 25.41 -1.85
C TYR A 67 -3.39 24.75 -2.90
N ARG A 68 -2.84 23.79 -3.66
CA ARG A 68 -3.57 23.05 -4.69
C ARG A 68 -4.18 21.77 -4.14
N LEU A 69 -5.38 21.45 -4.62
CA LEU A 69 -5.95 20.11 -4.42
C LEU A 69 -5.29 19.15 -5.42
N ASP A 70 -4.44 18.30 -4.91
CA ASP A 70 -3.73 17.28 -5.70
C ASP A 70 -3.78 15.94 -4.97
N GLN A 71 -4.26 14.90 -5.64
CA GLN A 71 -4.34 13.56 -5.08
C GLN A 71 -3.01 12.82 -5.25
N GLY A 72 -2.75 11.85 -4.38
CA GLY A 72 -1.56 11.02 -4.52
C GLY A 72 -1.71 9.67 -3.84
N GLN A 73 -0.93 8.72 -4.35
CA GLN A 73 -0.94 7.33 -3.90
C GLN A 73 -0.46 7.21 -2.45
N LEU A 74 -0.89 6.11 -1.79
CA LEU A 74 -0.25 5.61 -0.58
C LEU A 74 1.20 5.25 -0.90
N MET A 75 2.14 5.76 -0.11
CA MET A 75 3.55 5.38 -0.17
C MET A 75 3.83 4.29 0.87
N ILE A 76 4.23 3.11 0.44
CA ILE A 76 4.69 2.02 1.33
C ILE A 76 6.20 1.93 1.24
N LEU A 77 6.86 1.97 2.40
CA LEU A 77 8.30 1.83 2.57
C LEU A 77 8.57 0.54 3.35
N LEU A 78 9.12 -0.48 2.69
CA LEU A 78 9.46 -1.76 3.31
C LEU A 78 10.98 -1.92 3.41
N GLY A 79 11.49 -2.25 4.58
CA GLY A 79 12.92 -2.50 4.75
C GLY A 79 13.34 -2.76 6.19
N PRO A 80 14.62 -3.08 6.44
CA PRO A 80 15.07 -3.44 7.77
C PRO A 80 14.87 -2.32 8.80
N ALA A 81 14.73 -2.69 10.07
CA ALA A 81 14.69 -1.74 11.18
C ALA A 81 16.00 -0.93 11.26
N GLY A 82 15.89 0.32 11.69
CA GLY A 82 17.07 1.19 11.88
C GLY A 82 17.71 1.73 10.59
N HIS A 83 17.07 1.57 9.40
CA HIS A 83 17.57 2.08 8.13
C HIS A 83 17.01 3.46 7.75
N GLY A 84 16.38 4.19 8.68
CA GLY A 84 16.01 5.59 8.46
C GLY A 84 14.63 5.81 7.84
N LYS A 85 13.74 4.81 7.77
CA LYS A 85 12.36 4.97 7.26
C LYS A 85 11.62 6.11 7.98
N THR A 86 11.58 6.05 9.31
CA THR A 86 10.94 7.06 10.16
C THR A 86 11.60 8.45 10.02
N LEU A 87 12.92 8.49 9.79
CA LEU A 87 13.60 9.75 9.51
C LEU A 87 13.15 10.33 8.17
N LEU A 88 13.05 9.52 7.12
CA LEU A 88 12.53 9.95 5.82
C LEU A 88 11.10 10.48 5.93
N THR A 89 10.20 9.71 6.55
CA THR A 89 8.78 10.07 6.64
C THR A 89 8.53 11.28 7.52
N ASN A 90 9.17 11.36 8.69
CA ASN A 90 8.85 12.37 9.69
C ASN A 90 9.72 13.62 9.57
N LYS A 91 11.06 13.44 9.40
CA LYS A 91 12.00 14.55 9.43
C LYS A 91 12.31 15.15 8.06
N ILE A 92 12.06 14.42 6.97
CA ILE A 92 12.23 14.95 5.62
C ILE A 92 10.86 15.28 5.02
N VAL A 93 10.02 14.29 4.76
CA VAL A 93 8.73 14.53 4.08
C VAL A 93 7.78 15.32 4.99
N GLY A 94 7.57 14.87 6.23
CA GLY A 94 6.69 15.54 7.18
C GLY A 94 7.13 16.97 7.46
N ALA A 95 8.41 17.18 7.76
CA ALA A 95 8.93 18.52 8.02
C ALA A 95 8.75 19.46 6.83
N ALA A 96 9.02 18.99 5.60
CA ALA A 96 8.88 19.79 4.38
C ALA A 96 7.48 20.38 4.19
N VAL A 97 6.44 19.68 4.68
CA VAL A 97 5.02 20.07 4.53
C VAL A 97 4.39 20.56 5.84
N GLY A 98 5.21 20.99 6.79
CA GLY A 98 4.73 21.64 8.02
C GLY A 98 4.35 20.68 9.14
N GLY A 99 4.74 19.42 9.07
CA GLY A 99 4.52 18.40 10.07
C GLY A 99 3.83 17.16 9.55
N PHE A 100 3.72 16.16 10.43
CA PHE A 100 3.03 14.90 10.15
C PHE A 100 2.10 14.55 11.30
N SER A 101 1.15 13.66 11.04
CA SER A 101 0.27 13.06 12.06
C SER A 101 0.30 11.55 11.96
N ASP A 102 0.26 10.87 13.11
CA ASP A 102 0.07 9.43 13.16
C ASP A 102 -1.40 9.09 12.86
N ALA A 103 -1.60 8.40 11.76
CA ALA A 103 -2.93 7.99 11.28
C ALA A 103 -3.26 6.52 11.56
N SER A 104 -2.43 5.82 12.32
CA SER A 104 -2.52 4.38 12.56
C SER A 104 -3.88 3.96 13.11
N ASP A 105 -4.36 4.61 14.18
CA ASP A 105 -5.63 4.28 14.79
C ASP A 105 -6.84 4.62 13.92
N TYR A 106 -6.78 5.70 13.16
CA TYR A 106 -7.84 6.08 12.23
C TYR A 106 -7.92 5.12 11.06
N LEU A 107 -6.80 4.84 10.40
CA LEU A 107 -6.76 3.97 9.23
C LEU A 107 -6.99 2.49 9.57
N SER A 108 -6.60 2.03 10.77
CA SER A 108 -7.00 0.70 11.26
C SER A 108 -8.46 0.63 11.70
N GLY A 109 -9.14 1.79 11.78
CA GLY A 109 -10.53 1.90 12.16
C GLY A 109 -10.81 1.70 13.64
N LYS A 110 -9.80 1.81 14.49
CA LYS A 110 -9.97 1.85 15.96
C LYS A 110 -10.68 3.13 16.41
N THR A 111 -10.59 4.20 15.64
CA THR A 111 -11.33 5.44 15.85
C THR A 111 -11.93 5.96 14.54
N SER A 112 -13.07 6.65 14.64
CA SER A 112 -13.65 7.42 13.54
C SER A 112 -13.28 8.89 13.60
N PHE A 113 -12.66 9.34 14.70
CA PHE A 113 -12.26 10.73 14.90
C PHE A 113 -10.92 11.01 14.24
N ASN A 114 -10.84 12.09 13.48
CA ASN A 114 -9.65 12.46 12.71
C ASN A 114 -9.29 13.95 12.83
N ARG A 115 -9.80 14.63 13.86
CA ARG A 115 -9.58 16.08 14.06
C ARG A 115 -8.09 16.43 14.03
N ASP A 116 -7.28 15.66 14.74
CA ASP A 116 -5.85 15.94 14.89
C ASP A 116 -5.07 15.61 13.61
N LEU A 117 -5.61 14.71 12.78
CA LEU A 117 -5.02 14.34 11.50
C LEU A 117 -5.24 15.43 10.44
N CYS A 118 -6.39 16.06 10.43
CA CYS A 118 -6.75 17.07 9.41
C CYS A 118 -5.88 18.34 9.46
N GLY A 119 -5.08 18.49 10.50
CA GLY A 119 -4.08 19.56 10.63
C GLY A 119 -2.78 19.33 9.89
N SER A 120 -2.53 18.14 9.34
CA SER A 120 -1.29 17.76 8.69
C SER A 120 -1.52 17.26 7.28
N ALA A 121 -0.65 17.65 6.34
CA ALA A 121 -0.69 17.14 4.97
C ALA A 121 0.01 15.76 4.83
N ALA A 122 0.86 15.37 5.77
CA ALA A 122 1.53 14.08 5.81
C ALA A 122 0.95 13.22 6.94
N TRP A 123 0.35 12.08 6.58
CA TRP A 123 -0.11 11.07 7.52
C TRP A 123 0.84 9.89 7.49
N VAL A 124 1.26 9.46 8.65
CA VAL A 124 2.19 8.34 8.81
C VAL A 124 1.48 7.20 9.51
N VAL A 125 1.70 5.98 9.03
CA VAL A 125 1.33 4.74 9.69
C VAL A 125 2.62 4.01 9.99
N ASP A 126 2.93 3.85 11.27
CA ASP A 126 4.14 3.14 11.71
C ASP A 126 3.81 1.69 12.08
N ASP A 127 4.85 0.86 12.08
CA ASP A 127 4.92 -0.59 12.10
C ASP A 127 4.07 -1.32 13.17
N GLN A 128 3.78 -0.68 14.29
CA GLN A 128 3.21 -1.36 15.47
C GLN A 128 1.69 -1.50 15.50
N THR A 129 0.97 -0.88 14.59
CA THR A 129 -0.49 -0.81 14.63
C THR A 129 -1.19 -1.46 13.45
N ALA A 130 -0.39 -2.08 12.61
CA ALA A 130 -0.91 -2.73 11.43
C ALA A 130 -1.90 -3.85 11.80
N ALA A 131 -2.92 -3.91 11.02
CA ALA A 131 -4.07 -4.77 11.12
C ALA A 131 -3.69 -6.23 11.41
N SER A 132 -3.96 -6.69 12.61
CA SER A 132 -3.67 -8.06 13.05
C SER A 132 -4.67 -9.08 12.54
N THR A 133 -5.83 -8.64 12.02
CA THR A 133 -6.88 -9.49 11.49
C THR A 133 -7.21 -9.12 10.04
N TYR A 134 -7.75 -10.08 9.29
CA TYR A 134 -8.24 -9.83 7.92
C TYR A 134 -9.29 -8.71 7.84
N ALA A 135 -10.16 -8.60 8.85
CA ALA A 135 -11.15 -7.53 8.93
C ALA A 135 -10.50 -6.15 9.07
N ASP A 136 -9.43 -6.05 9.86
CA ASP A 136 -8.68 -4.81 10.05
C ASP A 136 -7.93 -4.42 8.78
N GLN A 137 -7.29 -5.38 8.08
CA GLN A 137 -6.64 -5.15 6.80
C GLN A 137 -7.62 -4.61 5.75
N ARG A 138 -8.81 -5.20 5.68
CA ARG A 138 -9.85 -4.74 4.76
C ARG A 138 -10.28 -3.32 5.08
N LYS A 139 -10.48 -3.00 6.37
CA LYS A 139 -10.87 -1.67 6.82
C LYS A 139 -9.78 -0.65 6.52
N PHE A 140 -8.52 -1.02 6.76
CA PHE A 140 -7.36 -0.21 6.39
C PHE A 140 -7.34 0.12 4.89
N VAL A 141 -7.52 -0.89 4.03
CA VAL A 141 -7.59 -0.70 2.57
C VAL A 141 -8.73 0.22 2.18
N GLU A 142 -9.92 0.03 2.76
CA GLU A 142 -11.10 0.86 2.45
C GLU A 142 -10.88 2.32 2.85
N LEU A 143 -10.42 2.58 4.08
CA LEU A 143 -10.15 3.93 4.56
C LEU A 143 -9.02 4.59 3.78
N THR A 144 -7.94 3.86 3.48
CA THR A 144 -6.85 4.36 2.65
C THR A 144 -7.34 4.71 1.24
N LYS A 145 -8.16 3.88 0.60
CA LYS A 145 -8.78 4.20 -0.70
C LYS A 145 -9.56 5.51 -0.64
N ARG A 146 -10.31 5.74 0.44
CA ARG A 146 -11.07 7.00 0.63
C ARG A 146 -10.13 8.20 0.73
N CYS A 147 -9.04 8.09 1.50
CA CYS A 147 -8.05 9.17 1.65
C CYS A 147 -7.27 9.45 0.35
N VAL A 148 -6.92 8.40 -0.41
CA VAL A 148 -6.13 8.51 -1.64
C VAL A 148 -6.96 8.96 -2.83
N ALA A 149 -8.20 8.46 -2.94
CA ALA A 149 -9.03 8.63 -4.13
C ALA A 149 -9.95 9.85 -4.10
N ASN A 150 -10.27 10.37 -2.92
CA ASN A 150 -11.23 11.45 -2.78
C ASN A 150 -10.54 12.80 -2.57
N PRO A 151 -10.97 13.85 -3.28
CA PRO A 151 -10.47 15.23 -3.06
C PRO A 151 -11.02 15.88 -1.79
N ARG A 152 -11.87 15.17 -1.06
CA ARG A 152 -12.48 15.62 0.19
C ARG A 152 -12.41 14.52 1.22
N LEU A 153 -12.09 14.91 2.46
CA LEU A 153 -12.09 14.07 3.63
C LEU A 153 -13.15 14.57 4.62
N GLU A 154 -13.89 13.67 5.25
CA GLU A 154 -14.78 14.04 6.33
C GLU A 154 -13.95 14.34 7.59
N TYR A 155 -14.00 15.59 8.03
CA TYR A 155 -13.47 16.01 9.33
C TYR A 155 -14.48 15.63 10.41
N HIS A 156 -14.07 14.77 11.34
CA HIS A 156 -14.91 14.29 12.43
C HIS A 156 -14.23 14.53 13.77
N ALA A 157 -14.76 15.49 14.53
CA ALA A 157 -14.34 15.76 15.90
C ALA A 157 -15.31 15.11 16.89
N LYS A 158 -14.84 14.81 18.12
CA LYS A 158 -15.73 14.36 19.19
C LYS A 158 -16.81 15.43 19.46
N TYR A 159 -18.04 14.99 19.60
CA TYR A 159 -19.20 15.84 19.91
C TYR A 159 -19.53 16.91 18.84
N ALA A 160 -19.16 16.67 17.59
CA ALA A 160 -19.47 17.56 16.48
C ALA A 160 -19.89 16.75 15.25
N ASP A 161 -20.76 17.34 14.43
CA ASP A 161 -21.13 16.75 13.14
C ASP A 161 -19.92 16.70 12.21
N ALA A 162 -19.86 15.63 11.42
CA ALA A 162 -18.83 15.50 10.41
C ALA A 162 -19.04 16.54 9.29
N ILE A 163 -17.96 17.19 8.86
CA ILE A 163 -17.96 18.16 7.76
C ILE A 163 -16.95 17.78 6.69
N PRO A 164 -17.29 17.88 5.39
CA PRO A 164 -16.35 17.60 4.33
C PRO A 164 -15.33 18.74 4.18
N LEU A 165 -14.04 18.39 4.25
CA LEU A 165 -12.93 19.30 4.01
C LEU A 165 -12.17 18.93 2.72
N PRO A 166 -11.64 19.92 1.98
CA PRO A 166 -10.69 19.66 0.92
C PRO A 166 -9.46 18.89 1.47
N TRP A 167 -9.02 17.89 0.74
CA TRP A 167 -7.90 17.06 1.14
C TRP A 167 -6.89 16.89 -0.01
N SER A 168 -5.64 17.23 0.24
CA SER A 168 -4.51 17.08 -0.69
C SER A 168 -3.29 16.42 -0.04
N GLY A 169 -3.49 15.86 1.17
CA GLY A 169 -2.42 15.18 1.90
C GLY A 169 -2.05 13.82 1.30
N ARG A 170 -1.05 13.21 1.91
CA ARG A 170 -0.52 11.91 1.54
C ARG A 170 -0.43 11.00 2.74
N VAL A 171 -0.63 9.71 2.49
CA VAL A 171 -0.44 8.66 3.48
C VAL A 171 0.86 7.92 3.18
N MET A 172 1.69 7.74 4.20
CA MET A 172 2.92 6.96 4.15
C MET A 172 2.83 5.83 5.18
N MET A 173 3.26 4.65 4.79
CA MET A 173 3.31 3.46 5.64
C MET A 173 4.73 2.94 5.69
N SER A 174 5.29 2.79 6.89
CA SER A 174 6.62 2.23 7.13
C SER A 174 6.50 0.84 7.72
N LEU A 175 7.08 -0.16 7.06
CA LEU A 175 7.03 -1.56 7.47
C LEU A 175 8.44 -2.14 7.61
N ASN A 176 8.60 -3.07 8.55
CA ASN A 176 9.81 -3.89 8.67
C ASN A 176 9.67 -5.21 7.89
N LEU A 177 10.76 -5.97 7.80
CA LEU A 177 10.79 -7.24 7.07
C LEU A 177 10.36 -8.45 7.93
N ASP A 178 9.88 -8.21 9.15
CA ASP A 178 9.37 -9.29 9.99
C ASP A 178 7.94 -9.70 9.60
N ALA A 179 7.55 -10.92 9.99
CA ALA A 179 6.27 -11.51 9.60
C ALA A 179 5.05 -10.67 10.02
N ASN A 180 5.11 -10.00 11.19
CA ASN A 180 4.00 -9.19 11.67
C ASN A 180 3.84 -7.92 10.82
N SER A 181 4.94 -7.26 10.49
CA SER A 181 4.95 -6.09 9.62
C SER A 181 4.49 -6.45 8.21
N LEU A 182 4.95 -7.57 7.66
CA LEU A 182 4.50 -8.04 6.35
C LEU A 182 3.01 -8.38 6.33
N ALA A 183 2.46 -8.94 7.42
CA ALA A 183 1.04 -9.21 7.54
C ALA A 183 0.16 -7.95 7.47
N ALA A 184 0.74 -6.77 7.66
CA ALA A 184 0.07 -5.49 7.53
C ALA A 184 -0.05 -4.98 6.10
N LEU A 185 0.65 -5.58 5.14
CA LEU A 185 0.55 -5.17 3.75
C LEU A 185 -0.88 -5.27 3.25
N PRO A 186 -1.40 -4.22 2.61
CA PRO A 186 -2.73 -4.27 2.00
C PRO A 186 -2.72 -5.26 0.83
N SER A 187 -3.85 -5.92 0.60
CA SER A 187 -4.04 -6.72 -0.62
C SER A 187 -3.86 -5.83 -1.86
N LEU A 188 -3.11 -6.29 -2.85
CA LEU A 188 -2.83 -5.58 -4.09
C LEU A 188 -3.77 -6.04 -5.21
N ASP A 189 -5.08 -5.89 -5.00
CA ASP A 189 -6.09 -6.20 -6.01
C ASP A 189 -6.20 -5.10 -7.09
N SER A 190 -6.91 -5.37 -8.16
CA SER A 190 -7.12 -4.45 -9.28
C SER A 190 -7.77 -3.12 -8.86
N SER A 191 -8.47 -3.08 -7.73
CA SER A 191 -9.19 -1.90 -7.25
C SER A 191 -8.31 -0.93 -6.44
N ASN A 192 -7.13 -1.36 -5.98
CA ASN A 192 -6.25 -0.54 -5.15
C ASN A 192 -4.82 -0.39 -5.69
N ARG A 193 -4.41 -1.26 -6.62
CA ARG A 193 -3.05 -1.28 -7.19
C ARG A 193 -2.62 0.08 -7.76
N ASP A 194 -3.52 0.76 -8.46
CA ASP A 194 -3.27 2.10 -9.01
C ASP A 194 -3.05 3.19 -7.95
N LYS A 195 -3.44 2.92 -6.72
CA LYS A 195 -3.43 3.86 -5.59
C LYS A 195 -2.21 3.72 -4.68
N ILE A 196 -1.26 2.86 -5.05
CA ILE A 196 -0.13 2.48 -4.20
C ILE A 196 1.18 2.65 -4.99
N ILE A 197 2.17 3.24 -4.33
CA ILE A 197 3.58 3.15 -4.67
C ILE A 197 4.26 2.43 -3.51
N ALA A 198 4.87 1.27 -3.77
CA ALA A 198 5.51 0.46 -2.75
C ALA A 198 6.98 0.25 -3.09
N LEU A 199 7.85 0.79 -2.25
CA LEU A 199 9.29 0.85 -2.46
C LEU A 199 10.02 0.06 -1.39
N ARG A 200 11.01 -0.71 -1.81
CA ARG A 200 11.90 -1.42 -0.88
C ARG A 200 13.12 -0.57 -0.56
N ILE A 201 13.50 -0.57 0.72
CA ILE A 201 14.69 0.12 1.21
C ILE A 201 15.92 -0.73 0.92
N ASN A 202 17.01 -0.09 0.51
CA ASN A 202 18.28 -0.75 0.28
C ASN A 202 18.89 -1.25 1.58
N SER A 203 18.84 -2.55 1.82
CA SER A 203 19.39 -3.20 3.02
C SER A 203 20.93 -3.16 3.08
N GLY A 204 21.59 -3.03 1.93
CA GLY A 204 23.05 -2.91 1.84
C GLY A 204 23.60 -1.54 2.25
N HIS A 205 22.74 -0.52 2.36
CA HIS A 205 23.14 0.83 2.74
C HIS A 205 22.69 1.17 4.15
N LYS A 206 23.60 1.10 5.11
CA LYS A 206 23.35 1.51 6.47
C LYS A 206 23.90 2.91 6.70
N VAL A 207 23.01 3.88 6.84
CA VAL A 207 23.39 5.27 7.14
C VAL A 207 23.96 5.33 8.57
N LYS A 208 25.15 5.91 8.68
CA LYS A 208 25.69 6.28 9.99
C LYS A 208 25.06 7.62 10.37
N PHE A 209 24.05 7.57 11.21
CA PHE A 209 23.49 8.78 11.80
C PHE A 209 24.44 9.32 12.86
N GLY A 210 24.67 10.63 12.84
CA GLY A 210 25.32 11.33 13.96
C GLY A 210 24.39 11.36 15.20
N SER A 211 24.65 12.27 16.14
CA SER A 211 23.69 12.54 17.21
C SER A 211 22.35 13.03 16.62
N ASN A 212 21.26 12.79 17.33
CA ASN A 212 19.93 13.27 16.88
C ASN A 212 19.93 14.79 16.62
N GLU A 213 20.60 15.55 17.49
CA GLU A 213 20.73 16.99 17.35
C GLU A 213 21.51 17.38 16.09
N PHE A 214 22.63 16.69 15.81
CA PHE A 214 23.37 16.91 14.57
C PHE A 214 22.51 16.68 13.33
N VAL A 215 21.81 15.55 13.29
CA VAL A 215 20.94 15.18 12.15
C VAL A 215 19.83 16.21 11.96
N GLU A 216 19.17 16.63 13.07
CA GLU A 216 18.07 17.59 13.00
C GLU A 216 18.54 18.97 12.52
N ASN A 217 19.66 19.48 13.08
CA ASN A 217 20.23 20.75 12.67
C ASN A 217 20.67 20.72 11.21
N THR A 218 21.30 19.62 10.76
CA THR A 218 21.75 19.44 9.38
C THR A 218 20.58 19.40 8.41
N ILE A 219 19.56 18.60 8.70
CA ILE A 219 18.36 18.54 7.85
C ILE A 219 17.69 19.91 7.77
N ASN A 220 17.53 20.62 8.89
CA ASN A 220 16.91 21.95 8.89
C ASN A 220 17.68 22.96 8.04
N ALA A 221 19.02 22.90 8.07
CA ALA A 221 19.86 23.79 7.26
C ALA A 221 19.81 23.44 5.76
N GLU A 222 19.79 22.17 5.41
CA GLU A 222 19.84 21.70 4.03
C GLU A 222 18.48 21.66 3.33
N MET A 223 17.40 21.51 4.09
CA MET A 223 16.03 21.31 3.58
C MET A 223 15.59 22.37 2.56
N PRO A 224 15.78 23.68 2.76
CA PRO A 224 15.33 24.68 1.79
C PRO A 224 16.00 24.51 0.40
N TYR A 225 17.26 24.12 0.36
CA TYR A 225 18.01 23.90 -0.88
C TYR A 225 17.58 22.61 -1.57
N PHE A 226 17.41 21.53 -0.81
CA PHE A 226 16.86 20.28 -1.33
C PHE A 226 15.44 20.48 -1.90
N LEU A 227 14.59 21.25 -1.23
CA LEU A 227 13.23 21.54 -1.70
C LEU A 227 13.21 22.39 -2.96
N LYS A 228 14.17 23.32 -3.12
CA LYS A 228 14.35 24.04 -4.39
C LYS A 228 14.74 23.10 -5.51
N TRP A 229 15.73 22.25 -5.28
CA TRP A 229 16.12 21.23 -6.25
C TRP A 229 14.93 20.30 -6.60
N LEU A 230 14.22 19.79 -5.60
CA LEU A 230 13.04 18.94 -5.79
C LEU A 230 11.94 19.66 -6.57
N TYR A 231 11.68 20.93 -6.29
CA TYR A 231 10.67 21.72 -6.97
C TYR A 231 10.95 21.86 -8.47
N ASP A 232 12.21 22.10 -8.84
CA ASP A 232 12.66 22.27 -10.23
C ASP A 232 12.90 20.95 -10.95
N TRP A 233 13.12 19.87 -10.19
CA TRP A 233 13.42 18.55 -10.76
C TRP A 233 12.33 18.10 -11.73
N GLN A 234 12.76 17.53 -12.87
CA GLN A 234 11.85 17.02 -13.89
C GLN A 234 11.77 15.50 -13.80
N PRO A 235 10.61 14.93 -13.41
CA PRO A 235 10.44 13.49 -13.40
C PRO A 235 10.68 12.89 -14.79
N PRO A 236 11.38 11.76 -14.89
CA PRO A 236 11.49 11.00 -16.12
C PRO A 236 10.14 10.72 -16.76
N ILE A 237 10.10 10.73 -18.10
CA ILE A 237 8.83 10.55 -18.83
C ILE A 237 8.19 9.19 -18.55
N GLU A 238 9.02 8.18 -18.28
CA GLU A 238 8.64 6.80 -18.03
C GLU A 238 7.80 6.64 -16.77
N ILE A 239 7.98 7.54 -15.78
CA ILE A 239 7.24 7.50 -14.52
C ILE A 239 6.10 8.51 -14.45
N LYS A 240 5.98 9.39 -15.45
CA LYS A 240 4.84 10.30 -15.56
C LYS A 240 3.58 9.51 -15.96
N ASP A 241 2.47 9.88 -15.39
CA ASP A 241 1.16 9.30 -15.70
C ASP A 241 0.15 10.41 -15.98
N ALA A 242 -0.67 10.20 -16.99
CA ALA A 242 -1.79 11.08 -17.32
C ALA A 242 -2.98 10.93 -16.35
N SER A 243 -2.95 9.94 -15.45
CA SER A 243 -3.98 9.75 -14.42
C SER A 243 -4.00 10.90 -13.42
N ARG A 244 -5.04 10.91 -12.57
CA ARG A 244 -5.20 11.87 -11.46
C ARG A 244 -3.99 11.95 -10.52
N PHE A 245 -3.19 10.89 -10.43
CA PHE A 245 -2.04 10.84 -9.55
C PHE A 245 -0.76 11.44 -10.17
N GLY A 246 -0.67 11.50 -11.49
CA GLY A 246 0.45 12.07 -12.24
C GLY A 246 1.78 11.33 -12.10
N VAL A 247 1.81 10.26 -11.32
CA VAL A 247 2.95 9.34 -11.13
C VAL A 247 2.46 7.92 -11.37
N LYS A 248 3.18 7.17 -12.20
CA LYS A 248 2.87 5.76 -12.41
C LYS A 248 3.01 4.98 -11.11
N THR A 249 2.12 4.04 -10.94
CA THR A 249 2.24 3.05 -9.88
C THR A 249 3.54 2.25 -10.04
N TYR A 250 4.19 2.00 -8.92
CA TYR A 250 5.31 1.08 -8.82
C TYR A 250 5.16 0.23 -7.57
N ILE A 251 5.34 -1.06 -7.70
CA ILE A 251 5.30 -2.01 -6.59
C ILE A 251 6.52 -2.91 -6.74
N ASP A 252 7.40 -2.87 -5.74
CA ASP A 252 8.56 -3.76 -5.69
C ASP A 252 8.10 -5.22 -5.68
N SER A 253 8.75 -6.09 -6.45
CA SER A 253 8.35 -7.47 -6.64
C SER A 253 8.33 -8.30 -5.34
N PHE A 254 9.24 -8.00 -4.40
CA PHE A 254 9.23 -8.63 -3.08
C PHE A 254 7.99 -8.22 -2.27
N ILE A 255 7.62 -6.92 -2.30
CA ILE A 255 6.42 -6.43 -1.62
C ILE A 255 5.18 -7.03 -2.26
N GLU A 256 5.15 -7.15 -3.58
CA GLU A 256 4.04 -7.76 -4.31
C GLU A 256 3.86 -9.24 -3.92
N ALA A 257 4.95 -10.01 -3.86
CA ALA A 257 4.93 -11.40 -3.43
C ALA A 257 4.43 -11.53 -1.97
N ALA A 258 4.99 -10.73 -1.04
CA ALA A 258 4.57 -10.74 0.35
C ALA A 258 3.09 -10.35 0.54
N ALA A 259 2.60 -9.36 -0.21
CA ALA A 259 1.19 -8.97 -0.18
C ALA A 259 0.27 -10.06 -0.77
N TYR A 260 0.75 -10.80 -1.77
CA TYR A 260 0.03 -11.95 -2.33
C TYR A 260 -0.07 -13.07 -1.29
N ASP A 261 1.03 -13.43 -0.63
CA ASP A 261 1.06 -14.49 0.40
C ASP A 261 0.10 -14.20 1.56
N ASN A 262 -0.04 -12.92 1.93
CA ASN A 262 -0.96 -12.48 2.99
C ASN A 262 -2.43 -12.36 2.53
N SER A 263 -2.71 -12.56 1.26
CA SER A 263 -4.05 -12.32 0.71
C SER A 263 -4.94 -13.54 0.87
N SER A 264 -6.27 -13.31 0.79
CA SER A 264 -7.24 -14.40 0.68
C SER A 264 -7.04 -15.27 -0.56
N ARG A 265 -6.22 -14.81 -1.53
CA ARG A 265 -5.82 -15.56 -2.72
C ARG A 265 -4.89 -16.70 -2.37
N SER A 266 -3.90 -16.47 -1.49
CA SER A 266 -3.02 -17.53 -1.00
C SER A 266 -3.81 -18.62 -0.29
N ALA A 267 -4.71 -18.24 0.63
CA ALA A 267 -5.57 -19.20 1.32
C ALA A 267 -6.43 -20.04 0.36
N ILE A 268 -6.91 -19.44 -0.73
CA ILE A 268 -7.70 -20.18 -1.72
C ILE A 268 -6.81 -21.03 -2.63
N ALA A 269 -5.64 -20.53 -3.03
CA ALA A 269 -4.67 -21.35 -3.77
C ALA A 269 -4.25 -22.59 -2.97
N GLU A 270 -3.92 -22.44 -1.69
CA GLU A 270 -3.63 -23.53 -0.78
C GLU A 270 -4.81 -24.52 -0.66
N MET A 271 -6.06 -24.00 -0.55
CA MET A 271 -7.24 -24.86 -0.54
C MET A 271 -7.41 -25.66 -1.85
N VAL A 272 -7.15 -25.01 -3.00
CA VAL A 272 -7.21 -25.68 -4.30
C VAL A 272 -6.12 -26.74 -4.44
N GLU A 273 -4.92 -26.48 -3.97
CA GLU A 273 -3.80 -27.44 -3.97
C GLU A 273 -4.08 -28.61 -3.03
N PHE A 274 -4.57 -28.32 -1.82
CA PHE A 274 -5.02 -29.39 -0.90
C PHE A 274 -6.10 -30.26 -1.52
N PHE A 275 -7.09 -29.65 -2.17
CA PHE A 275 -8.11 -30.36 -2.92
C PHE A 275 -7.52 -31.20 -4.05
N ALA A 276 -6.66 -30.64 -4.87
CA ALA A 276 -6.02 -31.34 -5.96
C ALA A 276 -5.21 -32.55 -5.48
N LYS A 277 -4.49 -32.42 -4.36
CA LYS A 277 -3.75 -33.51 -3.71
C LYS A 277 -4.70 -34.61 -3.22
N LYS A 278 -5.77 -34.25 -2.51
CA LYS A 278 -6.75 -35.19 -1.95
C LYS A 278 -7.53 -35.95 -3.02
N VAL A 279 -7.97 -35.27 -4.06
CA VAL A 279 -8.71 -35.91 -5.17
C VAL A 279 -7.78 -36.87 -5.92
N ARG A 280 -6.50 -36.56 -6.09
CA ARG A 280 -5.53 -37.50 -6.68
C ARG A 280 -5.31 -38.74 -5.83
N GLU A 281 -5.25 -38.58 -4.52
CA GLU A 281 -5.09 -39.70 -3.59
C GLU A 281 -6.32 -40.60 -3.55
N THR A 282 -7.52 -40.09 -3.83
CA THR A 282 -8.81 -40.78 -3.62
C THR A 282 -9.45 -41.23 -4.93
N VAL A 283 -9.28 -40.50 -6.02
CA VAL A 283 -9.93 -40.74 -7.32
C VAL A 283 -8.92 -40.43 -8.43
N ALA A 284 -8.69 -41.37 -9.34
CA ALA A 284 -7.77 -41.22 -10.48
C ALA A 284 -8.31 -40.22 -11.57
N LEU A 285 -8.71 -39.02 -11.15
CA LEU A 285 -9.17 -37.95 -12.03
C LEU A 285 -8.01 -37.00 -12.37
N THR A 286 -7.86 -36.70 -13.63
CA THR A 286 -6.88 -35.72 -14.12
C THR A 286 -7.46 -34.30 -14.16
N LYS A 287 -8.78 -34.13 -14.09
CA LYS A 287 -9.49 -32.84 -14.11
C LYS A 287 -10.74 -32.90 -13.29
N TRP A 288 -11.00 -31.83 -12.54
CA TRP A 288 -12.28 -31.61 -11.86
C TRP A 288 -13.05 -30.46 -12.55
N ARG A 289 -14.38 -30.62 -12.66
CA ARG A 289 -15.29 -29.59 -13.18
C ARG A 289 -16.47 -29.44 -12.29
N GLY A 290 -16.82 -28.22 -11.92
CA GLY A 290 -18.00 -27.92 -11.12
C GLY A 290 -18.20 -26.43 -10.87
N THR A 291 -19.30 -26.14 -10.20
CA THR A 291 -19.61 -24.80 -9.70
C THR A 291 -18.82 -24.52 -8.42
N LEU A 292 -18.75 -23.25 -8.02
CA LEU A 292 -18.12 -22.87 -6.76
C LEU A 292 -18.76 -23.56 -5.54
N THR A 293 -20.08 -23.74 -5.56
CA THR A 293 -20.80 -24.42 -4.48
C THR A 293 -20.42 -25.89 -4.40
N GLU A 294 -20.34 -26.58 -5.54
CA GLU A 294 -19.88 -27.98 -5.58
C GLU A 294 -18.43 -28.11 -5.12
N PHE A 295 -17.57 -27.19 -5.50
CA PHE A 295 -16.19 -27.13 -5.03
C PHE A 295 -16.10 -27.02 -3.50
N THR A 296 -16.94 -26.16 -2.90
CA THR A 296 -17.01 -25.99 -1.45
C THR A 296 -17.44 -27.29 -0.74
N VAL A 297 -18.42 -28.00 -1.31
CA VAL A 297 -18.89 -29.28 -0.75
C VAL A 297 -17.77 -30.32 -0.79
N VAL A 298 -17.10 -30.47 -1.93
CA VAL A 298 -15.99 -31.44 -2.07
C VAL A 298 -14.82 -31.12 -1.15
N LEU A 299 -14.48 -29.82 -0.98
CA LEU A 299 -13.46 -29.41 -0.01
C LEU A 299 -13.83 -29.81 1.42
N GLN A 300 -15.09 -29.66 1.81
CA GLN A 300 -15.56 -30.09 3.14
C GLN A 300 -15.46 -31.61 3.31
N GLU A 301 -15.86 -32.37 2.30
CA GLU A 301 -15.77 -33.83 2.32
C GLU A 301 -14.32 -34.29 2.42
N CYS A 302 -13.41 -33.70 1.65
CA CYS A 302 -11.96 -33.97 1.69
C CYS A 302 -11.34 -33.63 3.06
N ASN A 303 -11.90 -32.72 3.81
CA ASN A 303 -11.45 -32.33 5.15
C ASN A 303 -12.20 -33.08 6.28
N GLY A 304 -12.81 -34.21 5.96
CA GLY A 304 -13.52 -35.04 6.93
C GLY A 304 -14.79 -34.37 7.52
N GLY A 305 -15.48 -33.56 6.72
CA GLY A 305 -16.67 -32.80 7.11
C GLY A 305 -16.41 -31.57 7.97
N ARG A 306 -15.14 -31.25 8.26
CA ARG A 306 -14.78 -30.03 9.00
C ARG A 306 -14.70 -28.83 8.05
N ALA A 307 -15.23 -27.69 8.50
CA ALA A 307 -15.07 -26.45 7.76
C ALA A 307 -13.58 -26.12 7.56
N VAL A 308 -13.21 -25.77 6.34
CA VAL A 308 -11.86 -25.35 6.02
C VAL A 308 -11.70 -23.90 6.48
N GLY A 309 -11.02 -23.70 7.62
CA GLY A 309 -10.86 -22.39 8.26
C GLY A 309 -12.08 -21.90 9.04
N ASN A 310 -11.89 -21.10 10.07
CA ASN A 310 -12.94 -20.63 10.99
C ASN A 310 -14.04 -19.74 10.36
N SER A 311 -13.91 -19.32 9.12
CA SER A 311 -14.89 -18.52 8.37
C SER A 311 -14.92 -18.86 6.87
N GLY A 312 -14.11 -19.83 6.44
CA GLY A 312 -13.75 -20.05 5.04
C GLY A 312 -14.92 -20.31 4.09
N ASN A 313 -15.93 -21.09 4.51
CA ASN A 313 -16.95 -21.54 3.57
C ASN A 313 -17.93 -20.45 3.14
N LEU A 314 -18.45 -19.66 4.07
CA LEU A 314 -19.41 -18.59 3.73
C LEU A 314 -18.75 -17.42 3.00
N GLU A 315 -17.52 -17.10 3.34
CA GLU A 315 -16.77 -16.04 2.70
C GLU A 315 -16.22 -16.48 1.35
N PHE A 316 -15.78 -17.72 1.21
CA PHE A 316 -15.43 -18.35 -0.05
C PHE A 316 -16.61 -18.35 -1.02
N VAL A 317 -17.81 -18.77 -0.60
CA VAL A 317 -19.00 -18.75 -1.47
C VAL A 317 -19.44 -17.34 -1.81
N ARG A 318 -19.38 -16.39 -0.88
CA ARG A 318 -19.75 -14.98 -1.12
C ARG A 318 -18.81 -14.24 -2.05
N ARG A 319 -17.51 -14.58 -2.04
CA ARG A 319 -16.46 -13.92 -2.81
C ARG A 319 -15.83 -14.80 -3.88
N GLY A 320 -16.15 -16.09 -3.84
CA GLY A 320 -15.42 -17.12 -4.55
C GLY A 320 -15.30 -16.90 -6.04
N MET A 321 -16.32 -16.31 -6.68
CA MET A 321 -16.26 -16.02 -8.12
C MET A 321 -15.14 -15.04 -8.44
N THR A 322 -15.06 -13.93 -7.72
CA THR A 322 -14.04 -12.89 -7.94
C THR A 322 -12.65 -13.43 -7.59
N VAL A 323 -12.54 -14.15 -6.47
CA VAL A 323 -11.26 -14.69 -6.02
C VAL A 323 -10.75 -15.81 -6.91
N LEU A 324 -11.62 -16.74 -7.36
CA LEU A 324 -11.23 -17.75 -8.34
C LEU A 324 -10.83 -17.14 -9.69
N GLU A 325 -11.48 -16.06 -10.12
CA GLU A 325 -11.08 -15.32 -11.31
C GLU A 325 -9.68 -14.73 -11.17
N GLU A 326 -9.38 -14.13 -10.03
CA GLU A 326 -8.08 -13.57 -9.74
C GLU A 326 -7.00 -14.66 -9.62
N VAL A 327 -7.28 -15.76 -8.92
CA VAL A 327 -6.36 -16.93 -8.82
C VAL A 327 -6.12 -17.53 -10.20
N SER A 328 -7.14 -17.63 -11.05
CA SER A 328 -7.00 -18.18 -12.40
C SER A 328 -6.11 -17.35 -13.34
N GLN A 329 -5.92 -16.06 -13.04
CA GLN A 329 -4.98 -15.21 -13.79
C GLN A 329 -3.51 -15.57 -13.50
N HIS A 330 -3.24 -16.11 -12.32
CA HIS A 330 -1.88 -16.44 -11.87
C HIS A 330 -1.61 -17.96 -11.83
N ASN A 331 -2.67 -18.78 -11.80
CA ASN A 331 -2.56 -20.23 -11.77
C ASN A 331 -3.22 -20.87 -13.01
N LYS A 332 -2.42 -21.39 -13.93
CA LYS A 332 -2.88 -22.00 -15.19
C LYS A 332 -3.70 -23.29 -14.99
N SER A 333 -3.59 -23.92 -13.84
CA SER A 333 -4.35 -25.14 -13.51
C SER A 333 -5.81 -24.85 -13.18
N ILE A 334 -6.20 -23.57 -13.00
CA ILE A 334 -7.57 -23.15 -12.70
C ILE A 334 -8.08 -22.29 -13.86
N ARG A 335 -9.16 -22.69 -14.50
CA ARG A 335 -9.76 -21.91 -15.58
C ARG A 335 -11.28 -21.92 -15.57
N PRO A 336 -11.93 -20.80 -15.93
CA PRO A 336 -13.36 -20.79 -16.11
C PRO A 336 -13.73 -21.51 -17.43
N VAL A 337 -14.74 -22.36 -17.37
CA VAL A 337 -15.33 -23.01 -18.53
C VAL A 337 -16.67 -22.33 -18.83
N ARG A 338 -16.92 -21.98 -20.09
CA ARG A 338 -18.22 -21.38 -20.45
C ARG A 338 -19.38 -22.33 -20.15
N SER A 339 -20.35 -21.88 -19.35
CA SER A 339 -21.61 -22.61 -19.16
C SER A 339 -22.43 -22.55 -20.43
N LYS A 340 -22.95 -23.68 -20.89
CA LYS A 340 -23.99 -23.75 -21.94
C LYS A 340 -25.34 -23.63 -21.23
N GLY A 341 -25.98 -22.45 -21.24
CA GLY A 341 -27.37 -22.29 -20.80
C GLY A 341 -27.67 -20.94 -20.17
N GLN A 342 -28.88 -20.40 -20.41
CA GLN A 342 -29.40 -19.22 -19.74
C GLN A 342 -29.61 -19.53 -18.25
N GLY A 343 -28.94 -18.83 -17.36
CA GLY A 343 -29.11 -18.92 -15.91
C GLY A 343 -28.18 -19.89 -15.17
N GLY A 344 -27.25 -20.56 -15.84
CA GLY A 344 -26.26 -21.45 -15.22
C GLY A 344 -25.11 -20.67 -14.57
N GLY A 345 -24.75 -21.01 -13.33
CA GLY A 345 -23.56 -20.50 -12.64
C GLY A 345 -22.27 -20.80 -13.43
N LYS A 346 -21.24 -19.99 -13.22
CA LYS A 346 -19.93 -20.18 -13.83
C LYS A 346 -19.34 -21.52 -13.40
N ILE A 347 -18.91 -22.33 -14.38
CA ILE A 347 -18.25 -23.62 -14.16
C ILE A 347 -16.75 -23.42 -14.20
N TRP A 348 -16.07 -24.00 -13.23
CA TRP A 348 -14.62 -24.00 -13.14
C TRP A 348 -14.05 -25.36 -13.51
N GLU A 349 -12.93 -25.36 -14.16
CA GLU A 349 -12.10 -26.54 -14.40
C GLU A 349 -10.79 -26.39 -13.66
N ILE A 350 -10.45 -27.38 -12.85
CA ILE A 350 -9.19 -27.46 -12.13
C ILE A 350 -8.42 -28.65 -12.71
N ASP A 351 -7.23 -28.38 -13.24
CA ASP A 351 -6.31 -29.40 -13.72
C ASP A 351 -5.59 -30.01 -12.52
N LEU A 352 -5.73 -31.31 -12.37
CA LEU A 352 -5.16 -32.08 -11.25
C LEU A 352 -3.88 -32.84 -11.69
N SER A 353 -3.46 -32.73 -12.94
CA SER A 353 -2.35 -33.50 -13.51
C SER A 353 -0.98 -33.02 -13.07
N GLU A 354 -0.84 -31.72 -12.76
CA GLU A 354 0.42 -31.12 -12.32
C GLU A 354 0.35 -30.77 -10.83
N ALA A 355 1.19 -31.43 -10.00
CA ALA A 355 1.53 -30.90 -8.70
C ALA A 355 2.47 -29.72 -8.92
N TYR A 356 2.09 -28.52 -8.49
CA TYR A 356 3.08 -27.47 -8.28
C TYR A 356 4.00 -27.94 -7.15
N ASP A 357 5.24 -28.28 -7.49
CA ASP A 357 6.31 -28.45 -6.53
C ASP A 357 6.68 -27.08 -5.99
N ILE A 358 6.14 -26.74 -4.81
CA ILE A 358 6.52 -25.51 -4.07
C ILE A 358 8.00 -25.60 -3.61
N ASP A 359 8.60 -26.77 -3.63
CA ASP A 359 10.01 -27.01 -3.24
C ASP A 359 11.05 -26.56 -4.30
N GLN A 360 10.64 -26.02 -5.45
CA GLN A 360 11.56 -25.41 -6.42
C GLN A 360 11.56 -23.87 -6.34
N GLY A 361 11.28 -23.31 -5.20
CA GLY A 361 11.65 -21.95 -4.84
C GLY A 361 13.14 -21.92 -4.56
N GLY A 362 13.92 -21.62 -5.61
CA GLY A 362 15.37 -21.64 -5.59
C GLY A 362 15.96 -20.79 -4.48
N ASP A 363 17.11 -21.19 -4.04
CA ASP A 363 18.09 -20.44 -3.29
C ASP A 363 18.12 -18.96 -3.71
N PHE A 364 17.71 -18.07 -2.77
CA PHE A 364 17.98 -16.65 -2.84
C PHE A 364 18.58 -16.14 -1.53
#